data_d1acd0055ed6d3471dde7e104b0118ad
#
_entry.id   d1acd0055ed6d3471dde7e104b0118ad
#
_cell.length_a   1.000
_cell.length_b   1.000
_cell.length_c   1.000
_cell.angle_alpha   90.00
_cell.angle_beta   90.00
_cell.angle_gamma   90.00
#
_symmetry.space_group_name_H-M   'P 1'
#
loop_
_entity.id
_entity.type
_entity.pdbx_description
1 polymer ?
#
loop_
_entity_poly.entity_id
_entity_poly.type
_entity_poly.pdbx_seq_one_letter_code
_entity_poly.pdbx_strand_id
1 'polypeptide(L)'
;MRIQTTVVGSYPIPRWLYGDSSKTTLQDAISVVLKTQELAGIDLVADGELNRFDPNHPETNGMIDYFVSRMSGVRTQYSISDIEAFRADQGMGFRSAPAGIVEGEIGEGVLNLPADYEFTQDLTSKPLKFTCTGPHMLAKTVTDRHYGSHAKVCMAIAEVLRKQLERIPAAVVQVDEANISGHPEDTPWAIEALNHVLDGIQTTRAVHICFGNYGGQSIQEGFWKSLMPLLNGLHVNHYVLEFARRGYEELPELKDLDSKIGIGLSVVDIKDNEVESADLIASRIENACKVVGEERIHYIHPDCGFWMLQRSVADRKMRALTAGRDLFYGRKENAAG
;
A
#
# COMPACT_ATOMS: atom_id res chain seq x y z
N MET A 1 -21.78 6.78 -9.29
CA MET A 1 -21.42 5.84 -8.17
C MET A 1 -21.07 6.71 -6.96
N ARG A 2 -21.47 6.32 -5.74
CA ARG A 2 -21.06 7.08 -4.54
C ARG A 2 -19.61 6.77 -4.22
N ILE A 3 -18.81 7.79 -3.90
CA ILE A 3 -17.42 7.65 -3.47
C ILE A 3 -17.37 6.78 -2.21
N GLN A 4 -16.55 5.74 -2.22
CA GLN A 4 -16.38 4.82 -1.10
C GLN A 4 -15.19 5.22 -0.23
N THR A 5 -15.19 4.79 1.02
CA THR A 5 -14.09 4.98 1.95
C THR A 5 -13.28 3.69 2.08
N THR A 6 -11.95 3.82 2.13
CA THR A 6 -11.05 2.69 2.40
C THR A 6 -9.84 3.16 3.21
N VAL A 7 -9.09 2.21 3.76
CA VAL A 7 -7.76 2.43 4.34
C VAL A 7 -6.70 1.98 3.31
N VAL A 8 -5.43 2.38 3.46
CA VAL A 8 -4.37 1.89 2.57
C VAL A 8 -4.05 0.43 2.88
N GLY A 9 -3.73 0.09 4.11
CA GLY A 9 -3.46 -1.28 4.53
C GLY A 9 -3.11 -1.37 6.00
N SER A 10 -1.87 -1.04 6.33
CA SER A 10 -1.31 -1.24 7.66
C SER A 10 -2.00 -0.43 8.77
N TYR A 11 -2.07 -1.05 9.94
CA TYR A 11 -2.63 -0.47 11.16
C TYR A 11 -1.61 -0.53 12.30
N PRO A 12 -1.65 0.37 13.30
CA PRO A 12 -0.73 0.36 14.43
C PRO A 12 -0.79 -0.97 15.20
N ILE A 13 0.36 -1.60 15.41
CA ILE A 13 0.45 -2.90 16.05
C ILE A 13 -0.14 -2.84 17.47
N PRO A 14 -1.15 -3.66 17.79
CA PRO A 14 -1.68 -3.77 19.16
C PRO A 14 -0.61 -4.27 20.12
N ARG A 15 -0.49 -3.61 21.28
CA ARG A 15 0.59 -3.90 22.26
C ARG A 15 0.62 -5.35 22.73
N TRP A 16 -0.52 -6.02 22.80
CA TRP A 16 -0.58 -7.42 23.23
C TRP A 16 0.08 -8.39 22.23
N LEU A 17 0.21 -8.04 20.93
CA LEU A 17 0.95 -8.85 19.95
C LEU A 17 2.45 -8.91 20.22
N TYR A 18 3.03 -7.96 20.96
CA TYR A 18 4.44 -8.02 21.38
C TYR A 18 4.69 -9.09 22.45
N GLY A 19 3.66 -9.44 23.22
CA GLY A 19 3.77 -10.41 24.30
C GLY A 19 3.27 -11.81 23.96
N ASP A 20 2.42 -11.93 22.93
CA ASP A 20 1.85 -13.21 22.50
C ASP A 20 1.60 -13.16 20.97
N SER A 21 2.36 -13.96 20.23
CA SER A 21 2.27 -14.12 18.78
C SER A 21 1.51 -15.39 18.37
N SER A 22 0.72 -15.97 19.27
CA SER A 22 -0.10 -17.14 18.94
C SER A 22 -1.08 -16.80 17.82
N LYS A 23 -1.44 -17.81 17.05
CA LYS A 23 -2.43 -17.68 15.96
C LYS A 23 -3.76 -17.10 16.46
N THR A 24 -4.19 -17.48 17.66
CA THR A 24 -5.42 -16.97 18.29
C THR A 24 -5.29 -15.48 18.60
N THR A 25 -4.20 -15.04 19.22
CA THR A 25 -3.98 -13.63 19.53
C THR A 25 -3.88 -12.76 18.29
N LEU A 26 -3.26 -13.28 17.22
CA LEU A 26 -3.25 -12.60 15.92
C LEU A 26 -4.67 -12.46 15.33
N GLN A 27 -5.47 -13.52 15.39
CA GLN A 27 -6.86 -13.51 14.92
C GLN A 27 -7.72 -12.50 15.68
N ASP A 28 -7.58 -12.45 17.00
CA ASP A 28 -8.25 -11.45 17.85
C ASP A 28 -7.82 -10.03 17.49
N ALA A 29 -6.52 -9.80 17.26
CA ALA A 29 -6.02 -8.51 16.85
C ALA A 29 -6.56 -8.05 15.49
N ILE A 30 -6.58 -8.93 14.49
CA ILE A 30 -7.18 -8.65 13.16
C ILE A 30 -8.67 -8.36 13.31
N SER A 31 -9.39 -9.17 14.08
CA SER A 31 -10.83 -8.96 14.36
C SER A 31 -11.10 -7.58 14.96
N VAL A 32 -10.26 -7.13 15.91
CA VAL A 32 -10.36 -5.79 16.51
C VAL A 32 -10.11 -4.70 15.47
N VAL A 33 -9.12 -4.87 14.59
CA VAL A 33 -8.82 -3.90 13.52
C VAL A 33 -9.98 -3.80 12.53
N LEU A 34 -10.48 -4.94 12.06
CA LEU A 34 -11.64 -4.98 11.16
C LEU A 34 -12.88 -4.34 11.82
N LYS A 35 -13.17 -4.69 13.07
CA LYS A 35 -14.30 -4.12 13.80
C LYS A 35 -14.15 -2.61 14.03
N THR A 36 -12.95 -2.12 14.24
CA THR A 36 -12.66 -0.68 14.37
C THR A 36 -12.99 0.06 13.06
N GLN A 37 -12.60 -0.49 11.91
CA GLN A 37 -12.91 0.05 10.59
C GLN A 37 -14.43 0.01 10.31
N GLU A 38 -15.09 -1.10 10.62
CA GLU A 38 -16.54 -1.24 10.47
C GLU A 38 -17.31 -0.20 11.29
N LEU A 39 -16.93 -0.02 12.56
CA LEU A 39 -17.53 0.98 13.46
C LEU A 39 -17.21 2.43 13.04
N ALA A 40 -16.11 2.65 12.36
CA ALA A 40 -15.81 3.94 11.73
C ALA A 40 -16.60 4.18 10.44
N GLY A 41 -17.30 3.17 9.90
CA GLY A 41 -18.09 3.28 8.67
C GLY A 41 -17.27 3.12 7.39
N ILE A 42 -16.09 2.50 7.45
CA ILE A 42 -15.27 2.20 6.27
C ILE A 42 -16.01 1.19 5.38
N ASP A 43 -16.05 1.45 4.07
CA ASP A 43 -16.78 0.63 3.10
C ASP A 43 -15.97 -0.59 2.65
N LEU A 44 -14.68 -0.40 2.37
CA LEU A 44 -13.74 -1.44 1.97
C LEU A 44 -12.62 -1.54 3.02
N VAL A 45 -12.67 -2.62 3.82
CA VAL A 45 -11.79 -2.81 4.97
C VAL A 45 -10.51 -3.60 4.61
N ALA A 46 -9.48 -3.55 5.47
CA ALA A 46 -8.25 -4.33 5.35
C ALA A 46 -7.85 -4.92 6.70
N ASP A 47 -7.06 -6.00 6.70
CA ASP A 47 -6.62 -6.75 7.88
C ASP A 47 -5.64 -6.01 8.81
N GLY A 48 -5.19 -4.82 8.39
CA GLY A 48 -4.19 -4.03 9.09
C GLY A 48 -2.77 -4.54 8.91
N GLU A 49 -2.56 -5.55 8.08
CA GLU A 49 -1.25 -6.19 7.79
C GLU A 49 -0.57 -6.78 9.04
N LEU A 50 -1.37 -7.11 10.05
CA LEU A 50 -0.85 -7.57 11.35
C LEU A 50 -0.17 -8.94 11.27
N ASN A 51 -0.51 -9.78 10.30
CA ASN A 51 0.13 -11.06 10.00
C ASN A 51 1.59 -10.91 9.54
N ARG A 52 2.00 -9.71 9.15
CA ARG A 52 3.39 -9.39 8.73
C ARG A 52 4.27 -8.94 9.89
N PHE A 53 3.71 -8.75 11.08
CA PHE A 53 4.47 -8.38 12.29
C PHE A 53 5.12 -9.60 12.90
N ASP A 54 6.46 -9.54 13.11
CA ASP A 54 7.21 -10.55 13.86
C ASP A 54 7.58 -10.00 15.24
N PRO A 55 6.96 -10.48 16.34
CA PRO A 55 7.25 -10.00 17.68
C PRO A 55 8.65 -10.40 18.17
N ASN A 56 9.28 -11.43 17.58
CA ASN A 56 10.65 -11.82 17.90
C ASN A 56 11.68 -10.92 17.19
N HIS A 57 11.25 -10.30 16.10
CA HIS A 57 12.04 -9.39 15.27
C HIS A 57 11.26 -8.11 14.97
N PRO A 58 10.88 -7.33 16.02
CA PRO A 58 10.06 -6.12 15.85
C PRO A 58 10.75 -5.01 15.07
N GLU A 59 12.07 -5.12 14.85
CA GLU A 59 12.87 -4.23 14.01
C GLU A 59 12.66 -4.47 12.51
N THR A 60 12.06 -5.60 12.11
CA THR A 60 11.82 -5.91 10.70
C THR A 60 10.66 -5.11 10.13
N ASN A 61 10.75 -4.83 8.84
CA ASN A 61 9.69 -4.12 8.12
C ASN A 61 8.74 -5.14 7.47
N GLY A 62 7.50 -5.23 7.97
CA GLY A 62 6.48 -6.13 7.44
C GLY A 62 6.14 -5.91 5.96
N MET A 63 6.40 -4.72 5.43
CA MET A 63 6.21 -4.42 4.00
C MET A 63 7.33 -5.00 3.12
N ILE A 64 8.50 -5.29 3.66
CA ILE A 64 9.67 -5.75 2.90
C ILE A 64 10.14 -7.11 3.39
N ASP A 65 10.58 -7.17 4.65
CA ASP A 65 11.24 -8.34 5.21
C ASP A 65 10.31 -9.55 5.28
N TYR A 66 9.01 -9.34 5.50
CA TYR A 66 7.99 -10.38 5.45
C TYR A 66 7.99 -11.16 4.13
N PHE A 67 8.08 -10.46 2.99
CA PHE A 67 8.06 -11.07 1.67
C PHE A 67 9.41 -11.70 1.33
N VAL A 68 10.49 -10.92 1.43
CA VAL A 68 11.83 -11.33 1.02
C VAL A 68 12.34 -12.52 1.81
N SER A 69 12.12 -12.54 3.14
CA SER A 69 12.61 -13.64 4.00
C SER A 69 11.91 -14.97 3.78
N ARG A 70 10.75 -14.97 3.12
CA ARG A 70 9.96 -16.18 2.85
C ARG A 70 10.18 -16.74 1.44
N MET A 71 10.78 -15.98 0.53
CA MET A 71 11.10 -16.44 -0.82
C MET A 71 12.32 -17.36 -0.80
N SER A 72 12.33 -18.41 -1.63
CA SER A 72 13.52 -19.23 -1.88
C SER A 72 14.51 -18.48 -2.78
N GLY A 73 15.78 -18.91 -2.78
CA GLY A 73 16.84 -18.26 -3.55
C GLY A 73 17.42 -17.00 -2.89
N VAL A 74 16.89 -16.60 -1.73
CA VAL A 74 17.31 -15.42 -0.97
C VAL A 74 17.86 -15.81 0.39
N ARG A 75 19.07 -15.36 0.69
CA ARG A 75 19.71 -15.51 2.01
C ARG A 75 19.46 -14.26 2.85
N THR A 76 19.05 -14.44 4.10
CA THR A 76 18.73 -13.35 5.05
C THR A 76 19.79 -13.15 6.15
N GLN A 77 20.81 -14.00 6.23
CA GLN A 77 21.98 -13.76 7.09
C GLN A 77 23.03 -12.96 6.33
N TYR A 78 23.52 -11.89 6.92
CA TYR A 78 24.48 -10.97 6.30
C TYR A 78 25.84 -11.02 6.96
N SER A 79 26.89 -10.96 6.14
CA SER A 79 28.23 -10.62 6.58
C SER A 79 28.39 -9.08 6.65
N ILE A 80 29.44 -8.64 7.31
CA ILE A 80 29.80 -7.19 7.33
C ILE A 80 30.01 -6.68 5.89
N SER A 81 30.68 -7.48 5.05
CA SER A 81 30.91 -7.12 3.65
C SER A 81 29.63 -7.02 2.83
N ASP A 82 28.57 -7.78 3.14
CA ASP A 82 27.27 -7.65 2.49
C ASP A 82 26.61 -6.29 2.82
N ILE A 83 26.70 -5.89 4.09
CA ILE A 83 26.17 -4.61 4.56
C ILE A 83 26.94 -3.43 3.96
N GLU A 84 28.29 -3.53 3.91
CA GLU A 84 29.15 -2.50 3.32
C GLU A 84 28.88 -2.35 1.82
N ALA A 85 28.75 -3.46 1.08
CA ALA A 85 28.42 -3.44 -0.34
C ALA A 85 27.04 -2.80 -0.61
N PHE A 86 26.05 -3.14 0.19
CA PHE A 86 24.70 -2.54 0.08
C PHE A 86 24.71 -1.03 0.34
N ARG A 87 25.47 -0.57 1.36
CA ARG A 87 25.61 0.86 1.67
C ARG A 87 26.38 1.65 0.63
N ALA A 88 27.30 1.00 -0.09
CA ALA A 88 28.04 1.61 -1.19
C ALA A 88 27.16 1.81 -2.44
N ASP A 89 26.14 1.00 -2.61
CA ASP A 89 25.11 1.15 -3.63
C ASP A 89 24.07 2.17 -3.16
N GLN A 90 24.17 3.42 -3.63
CA GLN A 90 23.41 4.58 -3.12
C GLN A 90 21.90 4.55 -3.39
N GLY A 91 21.33 3.42 -3.84
CA GLY A 91 19.92 3.32 -4.25
C GLY A 91 18.88 3.36 -3.11
N MET A 92 19.26 3.15 -1.82
CA MET A 92 18.33 2.94 -0.72
C MET A 92 18.71 3.69 0.57
N GLY A 93 18.59 5.03 0.56
CA GLY A 93 18.95 5.87 1.70
C GLY A 93 18.19 5.62 3.01
N PHE A 94 17.09 4.87 2.99
CA PHE A 94 16.27 4.56 4.19
C PHE A 94 16.56 3.21 4.84
N ARG A 95 17.41 2.35 4.25
CA ARG A 95 17.84 1.08 4.82
C ARG A 95 19.34 1.04 5.03
N SER A 96 19.77 0.51 6.15
CA SER A 96 21.18 0.34 6.48
C SER A 96 21.75 -1.05 6.10
N ALA A 97 20.87 -1.99 5.74
CA ALA A 97 21.22 -3.35 5.32
C ALA A 97 20.22 -3.84 4.25
N PRO A 98 20.60 -4.78 3.37
CA PRO A 98 19.67 -5.37 2.41
C PRO A 98 18.56 -6.14 3.12
N ALA A 99 17.41 -6.33 2.45
CA ALA A 99 16.37 -7.24 2.92
C ALA A 99 16.76 -8.71 2.72
N GLY A 100 17.64 -8.96 1.77
CA GLY A 100 18.18 -10.28 1.46
C GLY A 100 19.27 -10.21 0.39
N ILE A 101 20.01 -11.28 0.27
CA ILE A 101 21.02 -11.50 -0.78
C ILE A 101 20.47 -12.57 -1.73
N VAL A 102 20.23 -12.22 -2.97
CA VAL A 102 19.76 -13.14 -4.00
C VAL A 102 20.95 -13.95 -4.51
N GLU A 103 21.01 -15.23 -4.18
CA GLU A 103 22.11 -16.15 -4.54
C GLU A 103 21.67 -17.30 -5.45
N GLY A 104 20.37 -17.38 -5.76
CA GLY A 104 19.78 -18.42 -6.61
C GLY A 104 18.47 -17.97 -7.23
N GLU A 105 17.79 -18.87 -7.93
CA GLU A 105 16.47 -18.59 -8.49
C GLU A 105 15.45 -18.28 -7.40
N ILE A 106 14.78 -17.14 -7.53
CA ILE A 106 13.72 -16.70 -6.63
C ILE A 106 12.47 -17.55 -6.89
N GLY A 107 11.94 -18.15 -5.84
CA GLY A 107 10.71 -18.94 -5.87
C GLY A 107 9.83 -18.63 -4.65
N GLU A 108 8.65 -19.27 -4.60
CA GLU A 108 7.65 -19.02 -3.55
C GLU A 108 8.19 -19.34 -2.14
N GLY A 109 9.09 -20.30 -1.99
CA GLY A 109 9.65 -20.70 -0.70
C GLY A 109 8.54 -21.11 0.28
N VAL A 110 8.46 -20.36 1.40
CA VAL A 110 7.39 -20.53 2.42
C VAL A 110 6.37 -19.36 2.40
N LEU A 111 6.46 -18.47 1.42
CA LEU A 111 5.48 -17.38 1.25
C LEU A 111 4.12 -17.98 0.85
N ASN A 112 3.07 -17.62 1.59
CA ASN A 112 1.73 -18.14 1.36
C ASN A 112 0.67 -17.05 1.63
N LEU A 113 0.58 -16.09 0.71
CA LEU A 113 -0.38 -14.99 0.78
C LEU A 113 -1.84 -15.46 0.72
N PRO A 114 -2.21 -16.53 -0.03
CA PRO A 114 -3.56 -17.08 0.05
C PRO A 114 -3.96 -17.51 1.46
N ALA A 115 -3.05 -18.13 2.22
CA ALA A 115 -3.35 -18.52 3.60
C ALA A 115 -3.54 -17.30 4.51
N ASP A 116 -2.83 -16.19 4.27
CA ASP A 116 -3.04 -14.93 5.00
C ASP A 116 -4.43 -14.35 4.71
N TYR A 117 -4.88 -14.41 3.46
CA TYR A 117 -6.22 -13.98 3.07
C TYR A 117 -7.30 -14.89 3.68
N GLU A 118 -7.16 -16.21 3.54
CA GLU A 118 -8.08 -17.20 4.12
C GLU A 118 -8.23 -17.03 5.64
N PHE A 119 -7.13 -16.70 6.32
CA PHE A 119 -7.14 -16.46 7.76
C PHE A 119 -7.99 -15.25 8.19
N THR A 120 -8.19 -14.30 7.27
CA THR A 120 -8.87 -13.02 7.55
C THR A 120 -10.28 -12.95 6.99
N GLN A 121 -10.57 -13.58 5.85
CA GLN A 121 -11.82 -13.39 5.09
C GLN A 121 -13.10 -13.62 5.89
N ASP A 122 -13.09 -14.60 6.82
CA ASP A 122 -14.26 -14.97 7.62
C ASP A 122 -14.45 -14.09 8.87
N LEU A 123 -13.52 -13.14 9.13
CA LEU A 123 -13.59 -12.24 10.30
C LEU A 123 -14.43 -10.99 10.04
N THR A 124 -14.88 -10.76 8.82
CA THR A 124 -15.71 -9.61 8.44
C THR A 124 -16.75 -9.99 7.39
N SER A 125 -17.89 -9.30 7.41
CA SER A 125 -18.90 -9.36 6.34
C SER A 125 -18.75 -8.22 5.32
N LYS A 126 -17.82 -7.29 5.55
CA LYS A 126 -17.53 -6.19 4.63
C LYS A 126 -16.66 -6.66 3.46
N PRO A 127 -16.74 -5.98 2.31
CA PRO A 127 -15.74 -6.17 1.26
C PRO A 127 -14.32 -6.02 1.83
N LEU A 128 -13.48 -7.02 1.60
CA LEU A 128 -12.10 -7.07 2.10
C LEU A 128 -11.12 -6.73 0.99
N LYS A 129 -10.21 -5.83 1.28
CA LYS A 129 -9.04 -5.52 0.46
C LYS A 129 -7.85 -6.31 0.97
N PHE A 130 -7.13 -6.95 0.05
CA PHE A 130 -5.85 -7.57 0.32
C PHE A 130 -4.72 -6.71 -0.25
N THR A 131 -3.68 -6.44 0.53
CA THR A 131 -2.51 -5.65 0.12
C THR A 131 -1.29 -6.54 -0.08
N CYS A 132 -0.42 -6.16 -1.00
CA CYS A 132 0.83 -6.86 -1.29
C CYS A 132 1.89 -5.85 -1.72
N THR A 133 3.10 -5.99 -1.20
CA THR A 133 4.21 -5.14 -1.65
C THR A 133 4.59 -5.48 -3.08
N GLY A 134 4.81 -4.45 -3.89
CA GLY A 134 5.10 -4.58 -5.29
C GLY A 134 6.52 -5.06 -5.60
N PRO A 135 6.71 -5.65 -6.79
CA PRO A 135 7.97 -6.29 -7.15
C PRO A 135 9.12 -5.29 -7.33
N HIS A 136 8.86 -4.05 -7.76
CA HIS A 136 9.90 -3.03 -7.89
C HIS A 136 10.46 -2.66 -6.51
N MET A 137 9.58 -2.38 -5.54
CA MET A 137 10.01 -2.06 -4.19
C MET A 137 10.84 -3.20 -3.58
N LEU A 138 10.41 -4.45 -3.71
CA LEU A 138 11.15 -5.60 -3.18
C LEU A 138 12.50 -5.78 -3.89
N ALA A 139 12.55 -5.67 -5.22
CA ALA A 139 13.79 -5.81 -5.99
C ALA A 139 14.84 -4.76 -5.62
N LYS A 140 14.43 -3.53 -5.33
CA LYS A 140 15.35 -2.46 -4.92
C LYS A 140 15.90 -2.65 -3.51
N THR A 141 15.30 -3.50 -2.67
CA THR A 141 15.72 -3.72 -1.28
C THR A 141 16.68 -4.90 -1.09
N VAL A 142 16.92 -5.69 -2.13
CA VAL A 142 17.81 -6.85 -2.07
C VAL A 142 19.14 -6.58 -2.79
N THR A 143 20.18 -7.31 -2.39
CA THR A 143 21.45 -7.36 -3.16
C THR A 143 21.40 -8.53 -4.12
N ASP A 144 21.57 -8.27 -5.41
CA ASP A 144 21.56 -9.30 -6.45
C ASP A 144 22.97 -9.85 -6.70
N ARG A 145 23.12 -11.17 -6.59
CA ARG A 145 24.34 -11.91 -6.95
C ARG A 145 24.06 -13.05 -7.97
N HIS A 146 22.84 -13.09 -8.51
CA HIS A 146 22.42 -14.19 -9.38
C HIS A 146 21.93 -13.72 -10.75
N TYR A 147 21.05 -12.75 -10.83
CA TYR A 147 20.39 -12.33 -12.08
C TYR A 147 21.18 -11.30 -12.89
N GLY A 148 21.99 -10.46 -12.22
CA GLY A 148 22.83 -9.45 -12.84
C GLY A 148 22.11 -8.14 -13.19
N SER A 149 20.85 -7.96 -12.80
CA SER A 149 20.14 -6.66 -12.91
C SER A 149 18.87 -6.61 -12.07
N HIS A 150 18.53 -5.42 -11.55
CA HIS A 150 17.28 -5.19 -10.81
C HIS A 150 16.03 -5.54 -11.63
N ALA A 151 16.01 -5.28 -12.93
CA ALA A 151 14.89 -5.63 -13.80
C ALA A 151 14.61 -7.14 -13.81
N LYS A 152 15.65 -7.98 -13.87
CA LYS A 152 15.49 -9.44 -13.81
C LYS A 152 15.07 -9.93 -12.43
N VAL A 153 15.63 -9.37 -11.36
CA VAL A 153 15.19 -9.65 -9.99
C VAL A 153 13.73 -9.27 -9.81
N CYS A 154 13.33 -8.08 -10.29
CA CYS A 154 11.97 -7.61 -10.23
C CYS A 154 10.98 -8.55 -10.95
N MET A 155 11.34 -9.01 -12.14
CA MET A 155 10.52 -9.97 -12.90
C MET A 155 10.43 -11.32 -12.19
N ALA A 156 11.52 -11.83 -11.60
CA ALA A 156 11.50 -13.07 -10.83
C ALA A 156 10.60 -12.98 -9.59
N ILE A 157 10.65 -11.84 -8.88
CA ILE A 157 9.73 -11.55 -7.77
C ILE A 157 8.29 -11.43 -8.29
N ALA A 158 8.07 -10.74 -9.42
CA ALA A 158 6.75 -10.59 -10.02
C ALA A 158 6.10 -11.94 -10.36
N GLU A 159 6.88 -12.91 -10.86
CA GLU A 159 6.39 -14.26 -11.12
C GLU A 159 5.91 -14.97 -9.84
N VAL A 160 6.65 -14.81 -8.73
CA VAL A 160 6.23 -15.35 -7.42
C VAL A 160 4.95 -14.68 -6.95
N LEU A 161 4.89 -13.35 -6.98
CA LEU A 161 3.72 -12.60 -6.52
C LEU A 161 2.48 -12.92 -7.37
N ARG A 162 2.63 -13.05 -8.69
CA ARG A 162 1.55 -13.45 -9.59
C ARG A 162 0.92 -14.77 -9.16
N LYS A 163 1.74 -15.82 -8.95
CA LYS A 163 1.27 -17.15 -8.50
C LYS A 163 0.54 -17.09 -7.16
N GLN A 164 0.95 -16.20 -6.28
CA GLN A 164 0.29 -16.00 -4.99
C GLN A 164 -1.05 -15.27 -5.16
N LEU A 165 -1.07 -14.15 -5.87
CA LEU A 165 -2.22 -13.24 -5.94
C LEU A 165 -3.35 -13.76 -6.85
N GLU A 166 -3.07 -14.58 -7.86
CA GLU A 166 -4.11 -15.20 -8.71
C GLU A 166 -5.08 -16.10 -7.93
N ARG A 167 -4.67 -16.56 -6.73
CA ARG A 167 -5.45 -17.41 -5.83
C ARG A 167 -6.23 -16.65 -4.76
N ILE A 168 -6.21 -15.29 -4.77
CA ILE A 168 -6.81 -14.46 -3.74
C ILE A 168 -8.08 -13.79 -4.28
N PRO A 169 -9.29 -14.24 -3.88
CA PRO A 169 -10.56 -13.67 -4.33
C PRO A 169 -11.02 -12.47 -3.48
N ALA A 170 -10.10 -11.62 -3.02
CA ALA A 170 -10.45 -10.40 -2.29
C ALA A 170 -11.26 -9.45 -3.18
N ALA A 171 -12.12 -8.62 -2.60
CA ALA A 171 -12.90 -7.63 -3.35
C ALA A 171 -12.00 -6.67 -4.14
N VAL A 172 -10.85 -6.31 -3.56
CA VAL A 172 -9.77 -5.55 -4.19
C VAL A 172 -8.45 -6.18 -3.79
N VAL A 173 -7.54 -6.39 -4.75
CA VAL A 173 -6.12 -6.68 -4.49
C VAL A 173 -5.33 -5.43 -4.84
N GLN A 174 -4.59 -4.91 -3.85
CA GLN A 174 -3.77 -3.71 -3.96
C GLN A 174 -2.29 -4.06 -3.94
N VAL A 175 -1.55 -3.60 -4.94
CA VAL A 175 -0.09 -3.71 -5.00
C VAL A 175 0.53 -2.37 -4.60
N ASP A 176 1.44 -2.39 -3.62
CA ASP A 176 2.01 -1.19 -3.01
C ASP A 176 3.41 -0.90 -3.54
N GLU A 177 3.57 0.22 -4.23
CA GLU A 177 4.85 0.68 -4.77
C GLU A 177 5.24 2.06 -4.21
N ALA A 178 6.10 2.04 -3.19
CA ALA A 178 6.54 3.25 -2.51
C ALA A 178 7.87 3.82 -3.02
N ASN A 179 8.61 3.10 -3.87
CA ASN A 179 9.93 3.52 -4.36
C ASN A 179 9.91 4.08 -5.78
N ILE A 180 8.99 3.63 -6.62
CA ILE A 180 8.96 4.00 -8.04
C ILE A 180 8.79 5.51 -8.25
N SER A 181 8.17 6.20 -7.29
CA SER A 181 8.00 7.65 -7.34
C SER A 181 9.33 8.43 -7.32
N GLY A 182 10.37 7.87 -6.72
CA GLY A 182 11.72 8.42 -6.73
C GLY A 182 12.64 7.87 -7.83
N HIS A 183 12.15 6.93 -8.63
CA HIS A 183 12.92 6.24 -9.66
C HIS A 183 12.16 6.18 -11.00
N PRO A 184 11.77 7.33 -11.58
CA PRO A 184 11.02 7.35 -12.83
C PRO A 184 11.78 6.73 -14.01
N GLU A 185 13.10 6.65 -13.95
CA GLU A 185 13.95 5.97 -14.93
C GLU A 185 13.71 4.45 -15.00
N ASP A 186 13.22 3.85 -13.92
CA ASP A 186 12.90 2.43 -13.84
C ASP A 186 11.55 2.07 -14.49
N THR A 187 10.76 3.09 -14.86
CA THR A 187 9.40 2.94 -15.40
C THR A 187 9.25 1.85 -16.48
N PRO A 188 10.13 1.72 -17.50
CA PRO A 188 9.93 0.74 -18.56
C PRO A 188 9.86 -0.71 -18.07
N TRP A 189 10.81 -1.12 -17.22
CA TRP A 189 10.84 -2.49 -16.70
C TRP A 189 9.92 -2.68 -15.49
N ALA A 190 9.63 -1.60 -14.75
CA ALA A 190 8.66 -1.64 -13.66
C ALA A 190 7.24 -1.89 -14.19
N ILE A 191 6.84 -1.25 -15.30
CA ILE A 191 5.54 -1.51 -15.96
C ILE A 191 5.41 -2.98 -16.35
N GLU A 192 6.45 -3.57 -16.96
CA GLU A 192 6.43 -4.96 -17.39
C GLU A 192 6.21 -5.91 -16.20
N ALA A 193 6.99 -5.74 -15.12
CA ALA A 193 6.90 -6.57 -13.93
C ALA A 193 5.57 -6.36 -13.16
N LEU A 194 5.11 -5.11 -13.02
CA LEU A 194 3.85 -4.81 -12.36
C LEU A 194 2.65 -5.36 -13.14
N ASN A 195 2.61 -5.21 -14.45
CA ASN A 195 1.55 -5.77 -15.28
C ASN A 195 1.56 -7.29 -15.24
N HIS A 196 2.73 -7.91 -15.16
CA HIS A 196 2.82 -9.36 -14.98
C HIS A 196 2.10 -9.81 -13.69
N VAL A 197 2.26 -9.08 -12.59
CA VAL A 197 1.53 -9.33 -11.33
C VAL A 197 0.04 -9.03 -11.49
N LEU A 198 -0.31 -7.84 -12.00
CA LEU A 198 -1.68 -7.35 -12.09
C LEU A 198 -2.56 -8.24 -12.98
N ASP A 199 -2.01 -8.75 -14.09
CA ASP A 199 -2.73 -9.64 -15.00
C ASP A 199 -3.03 -11.03 -14.40
N GLY A 200 -2.38 -11.40 -13.30
CA GLY A 200 -2.71 -12.57 -12.50
C GLY A 200 -3.94 -12.38 -11.62
N ILE A 201 -4.26 -11.14 -11.22
CA ILE A 201 -5.35 -10.83 -10.29
C ILE A 201 -6.69 -10.95 -11.02
N GLN A 202 -7.61 -11.77 -10.48
CA GLN A 202 -8.90 -12.07 -11.10
C GLN A 202 -10.04 -11.13 -10.64
N THR A 203 -9.78 -10.26 -9.67
CA THR A 203 -10.76 -9.32 -9.09
C THR A 203 -10.35 -7.87 -9.38
N THR A 204 -10.84 -6.91 -8.60
CA THR A 204 -10.47 -5.50 -8.79
C THR A 204 -8.99 -5.28 -8.43
N ARG A 205 -8.25 -4.72 -9.37
CA ARG A 205 -6.81 -4.43 -9.28
C ARG A 205 -6.57 -2.99 -8.89
N ALA A 206 -5.82 -2.76 -7.83
CA ALA A 206 -5.39 -1.45 -7.42
C ALA A 206 -3.87 -1.37 -7.30
N VAL A 207 -3.30 -0.20 -7.54
CA VAL A 207 -1.90 0.08 -7.22
C VAL A 207 -1.85 1.32 -6.34
N HIS A 208 -1.21 1.17 -5.17
CA HIS A 208 -0.90 2.30 -4.31
C HIS A 208 0.47 2.84 -4.66
N ILE A 209 0.52 4.14 -4.93
CA ILE A 209 1.76 4.89 -5.14
C ILE A 209 1.80 6.04 -4.16
N CYS A 210 2.85 6.06 -3.36
CA CYS A 210 3.15 7.16 -2.44
C CYS A 210 4.61 7.61 -2.59
N PHE A 211 4.97 8.63 -1.85
CA PHE A 211 6.34 9.16 -1.81
C PHE A 211 7.09 8.71 -0.54
N GLY A 212 6.69 7.55 -0.05
CA GLY A 212 7.28 6.90 1.11
C GLY A 212 6.66 7.33 2.44
N ASN A 213 6.69 6.41 3.40
CA ASN A 213 6.24 6.61 4.78
C ASN A 213 7.19 5.88 5.75
N TYR A 214 8.48 6.22 5.68
CA TYR A 214 9.47 5.63 6.59
C TYR A 214 9.75 6.59 7.74
N GLY A 215 9.50 6.13 8.96
CA GLY A 215 9.64 6.99 10.14
C GLY A 215 8.68 8.19 10.15
N GLY A 216 7.53 8.13 9.46
CA GLY A 216 6.59 9.24 9.34
C GLY A 216 7.06 10.37 8.41
N GLN A 217 8.02 10.10 7.52
CA GLN A 217 8.57 11.06 6.56
C GLN A 217 8.31 10.62 5.13
N SER A 218 8.13 11.59 4.22
CA SER A 218 8.24 11.35 2.78
C SER A 218 9.72 11.17 2.45
N ILE A 219 10.04 10.10 1.74
CA ILE A 219 11.43 9.72 1.43
C ILE A 219 11.77 9.99 -0.03
N GLN A 220 10.78 9.86 -0.89
CA GLN A 220 10.95 10.03 -2.32
C GLN A 220 10.59 11.46 -2.72
N GLU A 221 11.43 12.05 -3.57
CA GLU A 221 11.17 13.30 -4.26
C GLU A 221 10.63 13.00 -5.66
N GLY A 222 9.65 13.75 -6.13
CA GLY A 222 9.07 13.55 -7.45
C GLY A 222 7.74 14.25 -7.62
N PHE A 223 7.22 14.18 -8.84
CA PHE A 223 5.96 14.81 -9.24
C PHE A 223 5.06 13.82 -9.97
N TRP A 224 3.75 13.94 -9.81
CA TRP A 224 2.76 13.11 -10.50
C TRP A 224 2.92 13.17 -12.02
N LYS A 225 3.28 14.33 -12.54
CA LYS A 225 3.51 14.52 -13.99
C LYS A 225 4.58 13.59 -14.54
N SER A 226 5.68 13.38 -13.82
CA SER A 226 6.77 12.48 -14.24
C SER A 226 6.36 11.00 -14.20
N LEU A 227 5.33 10.66 -13.43
CA LEU A 227 4.79 9.31 -13.28
C LEU A 227 3.65 8.99 -14.27
N MET A 228 3.16 9.96 -15.08
CA MET A 228 2.06 9.70 -16.02
C MET A 228 2.33 8.53 -17.00
N PRO A 229 3.55 8.34 -17.54
CA PRO A 229 3.84 7.15 -18.34
C PRO A 229 3.65 5.83 -17.58
N LEU A 230 4.05 5.77 -16.31
CA LEU A 230 3.80 4.62 -15.43
C LEU A 230 2.30 4.44 -15.21
N LEU A 231 1.61 5.50 -14.78
CA LEU A 231 0.19 5.45 -14.44
C LEU A 231 -0.69 5.04 -15.63
N ASN A 232 -0.37 5.49 -16.83
CA ASN A 232 -1.10 5.09 -18.05
C ASN A 232 -0.65 3.73 -18.59
N GLY A 233 0.49 3.20 -18.15
CA GLY A 233 1.02 1.92 -18.60
C GLY A 233 0.57 0.71 -17.78
N LEU A 234 -0.02 0.91 -16.59
CA LEU A 234 -0.41 -0.20 -15.73
C LEU A 234 -1.85 -0.67 -15.98
N HIS A 235 -2.07 -1.98 -15.88
CA HIS A 235 -3.35 -2.66 -16.08
C HIS A 235 -4.19 -2.65 -14.78
N VAL A 236 -4.55 -1.47 -14.28
CA VAL A 236 -5.29 -1.27 -13.03
C VAL A 236 -6.75 -0.89 -13.27
N ASN A 237 -7.61 -1.13 -12.26
CA ASN A 237 -8.97 -0.59 -12.22
C ASN A 237 -8.99 0.79 -11.56
N HIS A 238 -8.14 1.01 -10.54
CA HIS A 238 -7.97 2.31 -9.89
C HIS A 238 -6.61 2.43 -9.21
N TYR A 239 -6.19 3.65 -9.01
CA TYR A 239 -5.02 3.99 -8.19
C TYR A 239 -5.42 4.39 -6.77
N VAL A 240 -4.45 4.31 -5.85
CA VAL A 240 -4.51 4.81 -4.47
C VAL A 240 -3.35 5.79 -4.32
N LEU A 241 -3.63 7.11 -4.41
CA LEU A 241 -2.63 8.17 -4.62
C LEU A 241 -2.51 9.13 -3.43
N GLU A 242 -1.26 9.50 -3.08
CA GLU A 242 -0.93 10.41 -1.98
C GLU A 242 -1.11 11.89 -2.39
N PHE A 243 -1.99 12.63 -1.72
CA PHE A 243 -2.23 14.07 -1.93
C PHE A 243 -2.35 14.89 -0.65
N ALA A 244 -2.89 14.31 0.45
CA ALA A 244 -3.26 15.10 1.62
C ALA A 244 -2.07 15.83 2.26
N ARG A 245 -0.91 15.17 2.37
CA ARG A 245 0.34 15.76 2.86
C ARG A 245 1.01 16.64 1.82
N ARG A 246 0.99 16.23 0.55
CA ARG A 246 1.69 16.93 -0.53
C ARG A 246 0.99 18.20 -1.00
N GLY A 247 -0.31 18.32 -0.73
CA GLY A 247 -1.17 19.33 -1.31
C GLY A 247 -1.85 18.86 -2.61
N TYR A 248 -2.73 19.68 -3.13
CA TYR A 248 -3.58 19.32 -4.27
C TYR A 248 -3.22 20.11 -5.54
N GLU A 249 -2.08 20.76 -5.56
CA GLU A 249 -1.60 21.59 -6.68
C GLU A 249 -1.36 20.73 -7.94
N GLU A 250 -0.94 19.47 -7.76
CA GLU A 250 -0.70 18.53 -8.84
C GLU A 250 -1.97 17.73 -9.25
N LEU A 251 -3.10 17.92 -8.59
CA LEU A 251 -4.35 17.22 -8.92
C LEU A 251 -4.78 17.37 -10.40
N PRO A 252 -4.59 18.55 -11.06
CA PRO A 252 -4.89 18.71 -12.48
C PRO A 252 -4.13 17.76 -13.40
N GLU A 253 -2.96 17.25 -13.02
CA GLU A 253 -2.18 16.30 -13.81
C GLU A 253 -2.95 14.97 -14.01
N LEU A 254 -3.84 14.62 -13.08
CA LEU A 254 -4.67 13.41 -13.20
C LEU A 254 -5.72 13.48 -14.33
N LYS A 255 -5.87 14.64 -15.01
CA LYS A 255 -6.67 14.75 -16.24
C LYS A 255 -6.04 14.01 -17.40
N ASP A 256 -4.72 13.84 -17.37
CA ASP A 256 -3.94 13.10 -18.38
C ASP A 256 -3.95 11.58 -18.13
N LEU A 257 -4.52 11.13 -17.02
CA LEU A 257 -4.73 9.71 -16.74
C LEU A 257 -5.90 9.16 -17.58
N ASP A 258 -5.74 7.97 -18.16
CA ASP A 258 -6.79 7.28 -18.92
C ASP A 258 -8.13 7.33 -18.15
N SER A 259 -9.18 7.79 -18.86
CA SER A 259 -10.50 8.00 -18.27
C SER A 259 -11.17 6.73 -17.73
N LYS A 260 -10.69 5.55 -18.11
CA LYS A 260 -11.18 4.25 -17.63
C LYS A 260 -10.61 3.89 -16.26
N ILE A 261 -9.52 4.54 -15.85
CA ILE A 261 -8.85 4.26 -14.57
C ILE A 261 -9.48 5.12 -13.48
N GLY A 262 -9.98 4.48 -12.43
CA GLY A 262 -10.53 5.15 -11.26
C GLY A 262 -9.43 5.77 -10.38
N ILE A 263 -9.81 6.77 -9.60
CA ILE A 263 -8.93 7.47 -8.68
C ILE A 263 -9.34 7.15 -7.25
N GLY A 264 -8.41 6.60 -6.45
CA GLY A 264 -8.43 6.69 -5.01
C GLY A 264 -7.65 7.94 -4.62
N LEU A 265 -8.33 8.86 -3.98
CA LEU A 265 -7.78 10.15 -3.56
C LEU A 265 -7.52 10.16 -2.06
N SER A 266 -6.30 10.46 -1.64
CA SER A 266 -6.07 10.67 -0.22
C SER A 266 -6.60 12.03 0.23
N VAL A 267 -7.25 12.01 1.40
CA VAL A 267 -7.85 13.19 2.04
C VAL A 267 -7.50 13.30 3.53
N VAL A 268 -6.65 12.39 4.01
CA VAL A 268 -6.18 12.32 5.40
C VAL A 268 -4.66 12.18 5.40
N ASP A 269 -3.97 13.12 6.05
CA ASP A 269 -2.52 13.08 6.27
C ASP A 269 -2.18 12.13 7.42
N ILE A 270 -1.32 11.14 7.18
CA ILE A 270 -0.90 10.17 8.21
C ILE A 270 0.43 10.54 8.88
N LYS A 271 1.11 11.56 8.39
CA LYS A 271 2.39 12.06 8.92
C LYS A 271 2.19 13.14 9.98
N ASP A 272 0.93 13.52 10.25
CA ASP A 272 0.52 14.42 11.32
C ASP A 272 -0.44 13.70 12.27
N ASN A 273 -0.31 13.98 13.58
CA ASN A 273 -1.22 13.46 14.62
C ASN A 273 -2.52 14.27 14.72
N GLU A 274 -2.60 15.43 14.11
CA GLU A 274 -3.84 16.21 14.01
C GLU A 274 -4.88 15.42 13.22
N VAL A 275 -6.10 15.41 13.73
CA VAL A 275 -7.23 14.73 13.08
C VAL A 275 -8.00 15.76 12.28
N GLU A 276 -8.09 15.55 10.99
CA GLU A 276 -8.81 16.40 10.06
C GLU A 276 -10.28 16.55 10.47
N SER A 277 -10.84 17.75 10.34
CA SER A 277 -12.28 17.95 10.51
C SER A 277 -13.06 17.36 9.32
N ALA A 278 -14.31 16.98 9.55
CA ALA A 278 -15.21 16.54 8.49
C ALA A 278 -15.37 17.62 7.39
N ASP A 279 -15.39 18.91 7.79
CA ASP A 279 -15.46 20.04 6.86
C ASP A 279 -14.25 20.13 5.93
N LEU A 280 -13.05 19.93 6.47
CA LEU A 280 -11.82 19.95 5.68
C LEU A 280 -11.82 18.79 4.67
N ILE A 281 -12.19 17.59 5.11
CA ILE A 281 -12.25 16.41 4.23
C ILE A 281 -13.33 16.60 3.13
N ALA A 282 -14.53 17.09 3.51
CA ALA A 282 -15.59 17.38 2.54
C ALA A 282 -15.14 18.40 1.49
N SER A 283 -14.42 19.45 1.92
CA SER A 283 -13.88 20.48 1.01
C SER A 283 -12.79 19.93 0.09
N ARG A 284 -11.94 19.02 0.56
CA ARG A 284 -10.93 18.31 -0.26
C ARG A 284 -11.60 17.45 -1.34
N ILE A 285 -12.66 16.72 -0.99
CA ILE A 285 -13.45 15.92 -1.94
C ILE A 285 -14.13 16.82 -2.97
N GLU A 286 -14.79 17.88 -2.54
CA GLU A 286 -15.47 18.85 -3.42
C GLU A 286 -14.49 19.48 -4.44
N ASN A 287 -13.31 19.89 -3.96
CA ASN A 287 -12.28 20.45 -4.83
C ASN A 287 -11.80 19.43 -5.87
N ALA A 288 -11.56 18.18 -5.44
CA ALA A 288 -11.13 17.13 -6.35
C ALA A 288 -12.21 16.81 -7.41
N CYS A 289 -13.48 16.74 -7.01
CA CYS A 289 -14.60 16.55 -7.94
C CYS A 289 -14.69 17.67 -9.00
N LYS A 290 -14.40 18.92 -8.63
CA LYS A 290 -14.35 20.05 -9.58
C LYS A 290 -13.20 19.92 -10.59
N VAL A 291 -12.09 19.29 -10.20
CA VAL A 291 -10.89 19.19 -11.03
C VAL A 291 -10.94 17.96 -11.95
N VAL A 292 -11.23 16.79 -11.41
CA VAL A 292 -11.12 15.51 -12.13
C VAL A 292 -12.47 14.85 -12.46
N GLY A 293 -13.58 15.35 -11.92
CA GLY A 293 -14.91 14.74 -12.03
C GLY A 293 -15.21 13.76 -10.89
N GLU A 294 -16.42 13.80 -10.35
CA GLU A 294 -16.84 12.92 -9.25
C GLU A 294 -16.83 11.45 -9.66
N GLU A 295 -17.25 11.19 -10.90
CA GLU A 295 -17.32 9.83 -11.47
C GLU A 295 -15.97 9.13 -11.57
N ARG A 296 -14.86 9.91 -11.58
CA ARG A 296 -13.50 9.40 -11.59
C ARG A 296 -13.00 8.99 -10.20
N ILE A 297 -13.58 9.57 -9.14
CA ILE A 297 -13.16 9.30 -7.76
C ILE A 297 -13.93 8.10 -7.23
N HIS A 298 -13.29 6.94 -7.20
CA HIS A 298 -13.89 5.70 -6.70
C HIS A 298 -13.79 5.60 -5.19
N TYR A 299 -12.63 6.00 -4.63
CA TYR A 299 -12.33 5.89 -3.21
C TYR A 299 -11.73 7.18 -2.67
N ILE A 300 -11.98 7.44 -1.38
CA ILE A 300 -11.17 8.32 -0.56
C ILE A 300 -10.49 7.51 0.56
N HIS A 301 -9.28 7.91 0.91
CA HIS A 301 -8.44 7.16 1.84
C HIS A 301 -7.38 8.07 2.52
N PRO A 302 -6.61 7.58 3.51
CA PRO A 302 -5.43 8.26 4.03
C PRO A 302 -4.24 8.18 3.04
N ASP A 303 -3.24 9.05 3.18
CA ASP A 303 -2.05 9.11 2.31
C ASP A 303 -1.30 7.77 2.21
N CYS A 304 -1.21 7.05 3.32
CA CYS A 304 -0.55 5.76 3.41
C CYS A 304 -1.16 4.95 4.58
N GLY A 305 -0.56 3.80 4.91
CA GLY A 305 -0.96 3.00 6.08
C GLY A 305 -0.76 3.74 7.41
N PHE A 306 -1.55 3.39 8.40
CA PHE A 306 -1.57 4.04 9.72
C PHE A 306 -0.51 3.54 10.70
N TRP A 307 0.32 2.58 10.35
CA TRP A 307 1.19 1.82 11.23
C TRP A 307 2.08 2.66 12.17
N MET A 308 2.46 3.87 11.76
CA MET A 308 3.29 4.80 12.55
C MET A 308 2.51 5.64 13.57
N LEU A 309 1.19 5.69 13.46
CA LEU A 309 0.35 6.50 14.34
C LEU A 309 0.05 5.75 15.65
N GLN A 310 -0.32 6.49 16.68
CA GLN A 310 -1.00 5.90 17.83
C GLN A 310 -2.39 5.39 17.40
N ARG A 311 -2.82 4.24 17.92
CA ARG A 311 -4.14 3.65 17.61
C ARG A 311 -5.28 4.65 17.77
N SER A 312 -5.29 5.40 18.89
CA SER A 312 -6.34 6.39 19.15
C SER A 312 -6.39 7.52 18.11
N VAL A 313 -5.27 7.84 17.46
CA VAL A 313 -5.21 8.80 16.36
C VAL A 313 -5.73 8.16 15.08
N ALA A 314 -5.25 6.96 14.73
CA ALA A 314 -5.72 6.21 13.57
C ALA A 314 -7.25 6.00 13.59
N ASP A 315 -7.80 5.59 14.74
CA ASP A 315 -9.23 5.38 14.92
C ASP A 315 -10.04 6.67 14.71
N ARG A 316 -9.56 7.81 15.19
CA ARG A 316 -10.23 9.10 14.98
C ARG A 316 -10.12 9.58 13.53
N LYS A 317 -8.98 9.35 12.87
CA LYS A 317 -8.80 9.70 11.45
C LYS A 317 -9.72 8.88 10.54
N MET A 318 -9.93 7.59 10.82
CA MET A 318 -10.90 6.77 10.09
C MET A 318 -12.34 7.28 10.24
N ARG A 319 -12.74 7.67 11.46
CA ARG A 319 -14.08 8.27 11.69
C ARG A 319 -14.21 9.63 11.00
N ALA A 320 -13.17 10.45 11.01
CA ALA A 320 -13.16 11.72 10.31
C ALA A 320 -13.30 11.53 8.78
N LEU A 321 -12.62 10.52 8.22
CA LEU A 321 -12.70 10.17 6.81
C LEU A 321 -14.15 9.89 6.38
N THR A 322 -14.86 9.05 7.10
CA THR A 322 -16.26 8.71 6.80
C THR A 322 -17.22 9.87 7.05
N ALA A 323 -17.02 10.59 8.16
CA ALA A 323 -17.81 11.80 8.47
C ALA A 323 -17.66 12.88 7.38
N GLY A 324 -16.44 13.07 6.87
CA GLY A 324 -16.18 14.03 5.78
C GLY A 324 -16.85 13.67 4.47
N ARG A 325 -16.81 12.35 4.09
CA ARG A 325 -17.55 11.87 2.92
C ARG A 325 -19.06 12.10 3.08
N ASP A 326 -19.61 11.76 4.22
CA ASP A 326 -21.04 11.90 4.46
C ASP A 326 -21.48 13.36 4.47
N LEU A 327 -20.66 14.25 5.04
CA LEU A 327 -20.88 15.69 4.99
C LEU A 327 -20.85 16.23 3.56
N PHE A 328 -19.92 15.78 2.71
CA PHE A 328 -19.87 16.14 1.29
C PHE A 328 -21.19 15.82 0.59
N TYR A 329 -21.73 14.61 0.78
CA TYR A 329 -23.01 14.23 0.17
C TYR A 329 -24.19 14.99 0.77
N GLY A 330 -24.23 15.23 2.10
CA GLY A 330 -25.23 16.05 2.73
C GLY A 330 -25.27 17.51 2.23
N ARG A 331 -24.14 18.11 1.96
CA ARG A 331 -24.04 19.44 1.31
C ARG A 331 -24.60 19.43 -0.10
N LYS A 332 -24.31 18.40 -0.87
CA LYS A 332 -24.76 18.24 -2.25
C LYS A 332 -26.28 18.09 -2.34
N GLU A 333 -26.88 17.30 -1.45
CA GLU A 333 -28.34 17.13 -1.36
C GLU A 333 -29.05 18.45 -1.03
N ASN A 334 -28.50 19.22 -0.07
CA ASN A 334 -29.03 20.53 0.31
C ASN A 334 -28.89 21.61 -0.78
N ALA A 335 -27.90 21.48 -1.68
CA ALA A 335 -27.71 22.42 -2.78
C ALA A 335 -28.58 22.10 -4.00
N ALA A 336 -29.14 20.89 -4.09
CA ALA A 336 -29.98 20.42 -5.18
C ALA A 336 -31.50 20.58 -4.91
N GLY A 337 -31.91 20.84 -3.66
CA GLY A 337 -33.30 21.12 -3.21
C GLY A 337 -33.56 22.60 -3.06
#